data_28a0ffa1d75952204b5e7dafe379687c
#
_entry.id   28a0ffa1d75952204b5e7dafe379687c
#
_cell.length_a   1.000
_cell.length_b   1.000
_cell.length_c   1.000
_cell.angle_alpha   90.00
_cell.angle_beta   90.00
_cell.angle_gamma   90.00
#
_symmetry.space_group_name_H-M   'P 1'
#
loop_
_entity.id
_entity.type
_entity.pdbx_description
1 polymer ?
#
loop_
_entity_poly.entity_id
_entity_poly.type
_entity_poly.pdbx_seq_one_letter_code
_entity_poly.pdbx_strand_id
1 'polypeptide(L)'
;MLDATTGQMNQGISKINLIAKSTKGNAELFVYFAGHGLPDEQTKEAYLMPVDVNGKNAKDGIKLANLYSKLTEFQTKNVSVFIDACFSGGARNQSLLAARGVKIQPKEDIIKGNIVIFTASSGAQSSLPYKEKNHGLFTYYLLKK
;
A
#
# COMPACT_ATOMS: atom_id res chain seq x y z
N MET A 1 -3.81 -13.08 1.41
CA MET A 1 -3.76 -13.41 -0.03
C MET A 1 -2.32 -13.30 -0.46
N LEU A 2 -1.75 -14.33 -1.03
CA LEU A 2 -0.44 -14.30 -1.69
C LEU A 2 -0.68 -14.01 -3.17
N ASP A 3 0.22 -13.23 -3.79
CA ASP A 3 0.19 -12.90 -5.22
C ASP A 3 -1.19 -12.45 -5.74
N ALA A 4 -1.78 -11.51 -5.00
CA ALA A 4 -3.14 -11.06 -5.28
C ALA A 4 -3.23 -10.22 -6.55
N THR A 5 -4.21 -10.52 -7.38
CA THR A 5 -4.59 -9.70 -8.53
C THR A 5 -5.39 -8.46 -8.11
N THR A 6 -5.51 -7.49 -9.01
CA THR A 6 -6.33 -6.28 -8.81
C THR A 6 -7.76 -6.64 -8.40
N GLY A 7 -8.36 -7.63 -9.08
CA GLY A 7 -9.71 -8.11 -8.77
C GLY A 7 -9.83 -8.70 -7.36
N GLN A 8 -8.86 -9.52 -6.96
CA GLN A 8 -8.84 -10.12 -5.62
C GLN A 8 -8.62 -9.08 -4.52
N MET A 9 -7.75 -8.09 -4.74
CA MET A 9 -7.56 -7.00 -3.78
C MET A 9 -8.83 -6.18 -3.62
N ASN A 10 -9.49 -5.80 -4.71
CA ASN A 10 -10.75 -5.06 -4.66
C ASN A 10 -11.87 -5.85 -3.96
N GLN A 11 -11.98 -7.16 -4.18
CA GLN A 11 -12.90 -8.02 -3.46
C GLN A 11 -12.60 -8.05 -1.95
N GLY A 12 -11.31 -8.15 -1.58
CA GLY A 12 -10.88 -8.10 -0.19
C GLY A 12 -11.24 -6.79 0.50
N ILE A 13 -10.98 -5.65 -0.16
CA ILE A 13 -11.32 -4.31 0.32
C ILE A 13 -12.85 -4.19 0.50
N SER A 14 -13.64 -4.64 -0.49
CA SER A 14 -15.10 -4.63 -0.42
C SER A 14 -15.63 -5.48 0.73
N LYS A 15 -15.04 -6.66 0.96
CA LYS A 15 -15.42 -7.55 2.06
C LYS A 15 -15.14 -6.90 3.43
N ILE A 16 -13.96 -6.32 3.61
CA ILE A 16 -13.61 -5.60 4.85
C ILE A 16 -14.59 -4.45 5.09
N ASN A 17 -14.94 -3.71 4.04
CA ASN A 17 -15.88 -2.60 4.11
C ASN A 17 -17.29 -3.07 4.54
N LEU A 18 -17.79 -4.19 3.99
CA LEU A 18 -19.06 -4.78 4.42
C LEU A 18 -19.05 -5.23 5.88
N ILE A 19 -17.93 -5.79 6.36
CA ILE A 19 -17.76 -6.17 7.78
C ILE A 19 -17.79 -4.90 8.65
N ALA A 20 -17.06 -3.85 8.29
CA ALA A 20 -17.09 -2.59 9.02
C ALA A 20 -18.51 -2.01 9.13
N LYS A 21 -19.26 -2.03 8.01
CA LYS A 21 -20.66 -1.59 7.97
C LYS A 21 -21.55 -2.42 8.92
N SER A 22 -21.41 -3.74 8.89
CA SER A 22 -22.28 -4.66 9.67
C SER A 22 -22.00 -4.60 11.18
N THR A 23 -20.78 -4.26 11.58
CA THR A 23 -20.35 -4.23 12.99
C THR A 23 -20.70 -2.92 13.71
N LYS A 24 -21.24 -1.93 12.99
CA LYS A 24 -21.74 -0.66 13.57
C LYS A 24 -20.72 0.04 14.50
N GLY A 25 -19.47 0.13 14.06
CA GLY A 25 -18.41 0.80 14.81
C GLY A 25 -17.58 -0.12 15.72
N ASN A 26 -17.91 -1.40 15.83
CA ASN A 26 -17.20 -2.34 16.72
C ASN A 26 -16.03 -3.08 16.05
N ALA A 27 -15.82 -2.91 14.74
CA ALA A 27 -14.70 -3.54 14.05
C ALA A 27 -13.35 -2.88 14.38
N GLU A 28 -12.32 -3.70 14.46
CA GLU A 28 -10.92 -3.30 14.34
C GLU A 28 -10.38 -3.90 13.05
N LEU A 29 -9.83 -3.05 12.19
CA LEU A 29 -9.35 -3.45 10.87
C LEU A 29 -7.83 -3.43 10.83
N PHE A 30 -7.24 -4.54 10.35
CA PHE A 30 -5.82 -4.64 10.09
C PHE A 30 -5.60 -4.94 8.60
N VAL A 31 -4.86 -4.09 7.93
CA VAL A 31 -4.49 -4.27 6.52
C VAL A 31 -2.98 -4.29 6.42
N TYR A 32 -2.45 -5.36 5.84
CA TYR A 32 -1.03 -5.50 5.57
C TYR A 32 -0.82 -5.73 4.07
N PHE A 33 0.09 -4.96 3.50
CA PHE A 33 0.54 -5.11 2.12
C PHE A 33 2.06 -5.14 2.07
N ALA A 34 2.62 -6.14 1.40
CA ALA A 34 4.03 -6.17 1.03
C ALA A 34 4.14 -6.39 -0.47
N GLY A 35 4.82 -5.50 -1.17
CA GLY A 35 4.90 -5.57 -2.63
C GLY A 35 5.48 -4.32 -3.26
N HIS A 36 5.12 -4.11 -4.53
CA HIS A 36 5.54 -2.93 -5.25
C HIS A 36 4.53 -1.79 -5.09
N GLY A 37 5.05 -0.58 -5.02
CA GLY A 37 4.29 0.65 -5.12
C GLY A 37 4.85 1.49 -6.27
N LEU A 38 3.99 2.23 -6.95
CA LEU A 38 4.37 3.20 -7.96
C LEU A 38 3.63 4.52 -7.76
N PRO A 39 4.32 5.66 -7.92
CA PRO A 39 3.66 6.94 -8.05
C PRO A 39 3.25 7.17 -9.52
N ASP A 40 2.13 7.81 -9.73
CA ASP A 40 1.78 8.35 -11.05
C ASP A 40 2.70 9.54 -11.38
N GLU A 41 3.27 9.56 -12.57
CA GLU A 41 4.26 10.58 -12.96
C GLU A 41 3.68 12.01 -13.00
N GLN A 42 2.41 12.16 -13.32
CA GLN A 42 1.74 13.45 -13.47
C GLN A 42 1.10 13.93 -12.17
N THR A 43 0.29 13.08 -11.54
CA THR A 43 -0.50 13.43 -10.36
C THR A 43 0.26 13.27 -9.05
N LYS A 44 1.39 12.53 -9.06
CA LYS A 44 2.17 12.14 -7.88
C LYS A 44 1.40 11.28 -6.88
N GLU A 45 0.25 10.76 -7.27
CA GLU A 45 -0.55 9.86 -6.44
C GLU A 45 0.10 8.48 -6.36
N ALA A 46 0.01 7.85 -5.21
CA ALA A 46 0.64 6.56 -4.94
C ALA A 46 -0.33 5.39 -5.18
N TYR A 47 0.17 4.32 -5.77
CA TYR A 47 -0.59 3.11 -6.12
C TYR A 47 0.14 1.86 -5.63
N LEU A 48 -0.59 0.92 -5.04
CA LEU A 48 -0.12 -0.45 -4.81
C LEU A 48 -0.24 -1.24 -6.12
N MET A 49 0.76 -2.07 -6.39
CA MET A 49 0.84 -2.81 -7.64
C MET A 49 0.52 -4.29 -7.41
N PRO A 50 -0.69 -4.77 -7.76
CA PRO A 50 -1.03 -6.18 -7.79
C PRO A 50 -0.19 -6.95 -8.83
N VAL A 51 -0.18 -8.28 -8.74
CA VAL A 51 0.68 -9.11 -9.60
C VAL A 51 0.28 -9.12 -11.08
N ASP A 52 -0.96 -8.79 -11.39
CA ASP A 52 -1.50 -8.70 -12.75
C ASP A 52 -1.24 -7.34 -13.43
N VAL A 53 -0.61 -6.39 -12.72
CA VAL A 53 -0.30 -5.06 -13.24
C VAL A 53 1.19 -4.97 -13.63
N ASN A 54 1.46 -4.61 -14.87
CA ASN A 54 2.81 -4.61 -15.42
C ASN A 54 3.67 -3.36 -15.08
N GLY A 55 3.13 -2.42 -14.31
CA GLY A 55 3.83 -1.20 -13.88
C GLY A 55 4.08 -0.14 -14.96
N LYS A 56 3.60 -0.32 -16.20
CA LYS A 56 3.69 0.71 -17.25
C LYS A 56 2.78 1.90 -16.97
N ASN A 57 1.66 1.64 -16.30
CA ASN A 57 0.69 2.64 -15.89
C ASN A 57 0.33 2.41 -14.42
N ALA A 58 0.75 3.34 -13.53
CA ALA A 58 0.45 3.24 -12.11
C ALA A 58 -1.07 3.17 -11.82
N LYS A 59 -1.88 3.82 -12.66
CA LYS A 59 -3.34 3.87 -12.50
C LYS A 59 -4.06 2.53 -12.64
N ASP A 60 -3.38 1.51 -13.19
CA ASP A 60 -3.91 0.14 -13.25
C ASP A 60 -3.86 -0.56 -11.87
N GLY A 61 -3.10 -0.01 -10.94
CA GLY A 61 -2.98 -0.48 -9.56
C GLY A 61 -4.08 0.02 -8.62
N ILE A 62 -3.91 -0.22 -7.33
CA ILE A 62 -4.82 0.25 -6.28
C ILE A 62 -4.34 1.59 -5.75
N LYS A 63 -5.05 2.66 -6.02
CA LYS A 63 -4.76 4.00 -5.51
C LYS A 63 -4.87 4.03 -3.98
N LEU A 64 -3.82 4.50 -3.29
CA LEU A 64 -3.79 4.54 -1.82
C LEU A 64 -4.91 5.40 -1.23
N ALA A 65 -5.15 6.58 -1.78
CA ALA A 65 -6.23 7.46 -1.31
C ALA A 65 -7.61 6.77 -1.37
N ASN A 66 -7.88 5.96 -2.43
CA ASN A 66 -9.11 5.20 -2.55
C ASN A 66 -9.18 4.07 -1.53
N LEU A 67 -8.06 3.37 -1.29
CA LEU A 67 -7.97 2.34 -0.24
C LEU A 67 -8.32 2.95 1.12
N TYR A 68 -7.67 4.05 1.51
CA TYR A 68 -7.92 4.71 2.80
C TYR A 68 -9.36 5.19 2.93
N SER A 69 -9.91 5.82 1.88
CA SER A 69 -11.30 6.24 1.84
C SER A 69 -12.27 5.08 2.04
N LYS A 70 -11.99 3.93 1.42
CA LYS A 70 -12.81 2.73 1.59
C LYS A 70 -12.70 2.13 2.99
N LEU A 71 -11.51 2.09 3.58
CA LEU A 71 -11.30 1.56 4.92
C LEU A 71 -11.94 2.43 6.02
N THR A 72 -12.17 3.71 5.74
CA THR A 72 -12.78 4.68 6.68
C THR A 72 -14.19 5.10 6.29
N GLU A 73 -14.82 4.44 5.31
CA GLU A 73 -16.17 4.74 4.85
C GLU A 73 -17.23 4.50 5.94
N PHE A 74 -17.04 3.48 6.77
CA PHE A 74 -17.89 3.19 7.89
C PHE A 74 -17.14 3.34 9.21
N GLN A 75 -17.87 3.66 10.27
CA GLN A 75 -17.29 3.80 11.60
C GLN A 75 -16.68 2.48 12.07
N THR A 76 -15.48 2.56 12.63
CA THR A 76 -14.72 1.44 13.20
C THR A 76 -14.05 1.89 14.49
N LYS A 77 -13.65 0.95 15.36
CA LYS A 77 -12.85 1.28 16.55
C LYS A 77 -11.47 1.80 16.14
N ASN A 78 -10.84 1.08 15.22
CA ASN A 78 -9.52 1.44 14.71
C ASN A 78 -9.28 0.80 13.34
N VAL A 79 -8.49 1.48 12.51
CA VAL A 79 -7.96 0.96 11.25
C VAL A 79 -6.45 1.09 11.29
N SER A 80 -5.74 -0.04 11.26
CA SER A 80 -4.28 -0.08 11.21
C SER A 80 -3.83 -0.62 9.85
N VAL A 81 -3.07 0.19 9.12
CA VAL A 81 -2.56 -0.16 7.79
C VAL A 81 -1.05 -0.22 7.83
N PHE A 82 -0.48 -1.34 7.39
CA PHE A 82 0.95 -1.58 7.29
C PHE A 82 1.34 -1.80 5.84
N ILE A 83 2.24 -0.98 5.31
CA ILE A 83 2.64 -1.02 3.90
C ILE A 83 4.15 -1.18 3.79
N ASP A 84 4.60 -2.37 3.41
CA ASP A 84 5.99 -2.65 3.05
C ASP A 84 6.17 -2.52 1.54
N ALA A 85 6.17 -1.29 1.06
CA ALA A 85 6.35 -0.92 -0.35
C ALA A 85 7.15 0.37 -0.50
N CYS A 86 7.82 0.51 -1.66
CA CYS A 86 8.50 1.73 -2.06
C CYS A 86 7.65 2.48 -3.09
N PHE A 87 7.52 3.80 -2.92
CA PHE A 87 6.80 4.66 -3.87
C PHE A 87 7.72 5.67 -4.57
N SER A 88 9.02 5.64 -4.32
CA SER A 88 9.99 6.58 -4.91
C SER A 88 10.40 6.26 -6.36
N GLY A 89 9.79 5.24 -6.96
CA GLY A 89 10.16 4.76 -8.29
C GLY A 89 11.49 3.99 -8.33
N GLY A 90 12.20 3.88 -7.20
CA GLY A 90 13.39 3.04 -7.04
C GLY A 90 13.01 1.69 -6.45
N ALA A 91 12.91 0.64 -7.24
CA ALA A 91 12.44 -0.65 -6.79
C ALA A 91 13.51 -1.50 -6.11
N ARG A 92 13.05 -2.47 -5.32
CA ARG A 92 13.87 -3.54 -4.72
C ARG A 92 14.66 -4.37 -5.74
N ASN A 93 14.25 -4.38 -6.99
CA ASN A 93 14.94 -5.00 -8.12
C ASN A 93 14.82 -4.08 -9.32
N GLN A 94 15.88 -3.33 -9.65
CA GLN A 94 16.09 -2.47 -10.84
C GLN A 94 14.80 -2.22 -11.64
N SER A 95 14.07 -1.20 -11.28
CA SER A 95 12.68 -1.09 -11.64
C SER A 95 12.41 -0.39 -12.93
N LEU A 96 11.21 -0.60 -13.38
CA LEU A 96 10.54 0.00 -14.52
C LEU A 96 10.67 1.54 -14.61
N LEU A 97 10.79 2.26 -13.49
CA LEU A 97 11.03 3.71 -13.47
C LEU A 97 12.51 4.09 -13.28
N ALA A 98 13.32 3.25 -12.61
CA ALA A 98 14.76 3.52 -12.48
C ALA A 98 15.48 3.51 -13.83
N ALA A 99 14.97 2.74 -14.79
CA ALA A 99 15.42 2.78 -16.18
C ALA A 99 15.22 4.16 -16.84
N ARG A 100 14.33 5.01 -16.28
CA ARG A 100 14.08 6.38 -16.77
C ARG A 100 14.81 7.46 -15.96
N GLY A 101 15.55 7.09 -14.90
CA GLY A 101 16.33 8.04 -14.08
C GLY A 101 15.49 9.05 -13.27
N VAL A 102 14.20 8.88 -13.17
CA VAL A 102 13.29 9.84 -12.52
C VAL A 102 12.91 9.33 -11.12
N LYS A 103 13.32 10.08 -10.09
CA LYS A 103 12.78 9.90 -8.73
C LYS A 103 11.54 10.76 -8.59
N ILE A 104 10.40 10.13 -8.38
CA ILE A 104 9.13 10.81 -8.14
C ILE A 104 8.82 10.71 -6.64
N GLN A 105 8.59 11.86 -6.02
CA GLN A 105 8.15 11.91 -4.64
C GLN A 105 6.61 11.85 -4.62
N PRO A 106 6.00 10.85 -3.96
CA PRO A 106 4.55 10.76 -3.86
C PRO A 106 3.98 11.97 -3.13
N LYS A 107 2.78 12.36 -3.53
CA LYS A 107 1.99 13.35 -2.80
C LYS A 107 1.49 12.71 -1.49
N GLU A 108 1.56 13.46 -0.40
CA GLU A 108 0.96 13.03 0.86
C GLU A 108 -0.57 13.07 0.75
N ASP A 109 -1.21 11.96 1.12
CA ASP A 109 -2.67 11.86 1.14
C ASP A 109 -3.22 12.52 2.43
N ILE A 110 -4.34 13.21 2.29
CA ILE A 110 -5.10 13.70 3.46
C ILE A 110 -5.86 12.52 4.04
N ILE A 111 -5.38 12.03 5.19
CA ILE A 111 -5.97 10.90 5.90
C ILE A 111 -7.09 11.43 6.81
N LYS A 112 -8.31 10.91 6.66
CA LYS A 112 -9.46 11.23 7.49
C LYS A 112 -9.98 9.96 8.17
N GLY A 113 -10.48 10.12 9.41
CA GLY A 113 -11.06 9.02 10.18
C GLY A 113 -10.09 8.40 11.18
N ASN A 114 -10.53 7.34 11.85
CA ASN A 114 -9.76 6.63 12.89
C ASN A 114 -8.81 5.59 12.26
N ILE A 115 -7.80 6.07 11.54
CA ILE A 115 -6.84 5.25 10.78
C ILE A 115 -5.41 5.65 11.13
N VAL A 116 -4.55 4.65 11.33
CA VAL A 116 -3.11 4.81 11.51
C VAL A 116 -2.40 4.03 10.41
N ILE A 117 -1.43 4.67 9.76
CA ILE A 117 -0.70 4.09 8.63
C ILE A 117 0.78 4.04 8.96
N PHE A 118 1.36 2.84 8.83
CA PHE A 118 2.78 2.57 8.95
C PHE A 118 3.33 2.19 7.58
N THR A 119 4.31 2.92 7.09
CA THR A 119 4.94 2.66 5.79
C THR A 119 6.42 2.38 5.95
N ALA A 120 6.93 1.46 5.15
CA ALA A 120 8.36 1.12 5.12
C ALA A 120 9.25 2.23 4.58
N SER A 121 8.67 3.17 3.84
CA SER A 121 9.39 4.32 3.27
C SER A 121 8.47 5.54 3.23
N SER A 122 9.04 6.73 3.45
CA SER A 122 8.37 8.01 3.31
C SER A 122 9.09 8.88 2.28
N GLY A 123 8.32 9.60 1.48
CA GLY A 123 8.85 10.55 0.49
C GLY A 123 9.84 9.90 -0.50
N ALA A 124 11.09 10.37 -0.52
CA ALA A 124 12.14 9.90 -1.42
C ALA A 124 12.90 8.65 -0.94
N GLN A 125 12.54 8.09 0.20
CA GLN A 125 13.20 6.92 0.78
C GLN A 125 12.78 5.63 0.05
N SER A 126 13.70 4.65 0.03
CA SER A 126 13.44 3.32 -0.51
C SER A 126 13.36 2.31 0.64
N SER A 127 12.33 1.48 0.62
CA SER A 127 12.26 0.31 1.49
C SER A 127 13.35 -0.69 1.10
N LEU A 128 14.15 -1.11 2.07
CA LEU A 128 15.27 -2.01 1.84
C LEU A 128 14.86 -3.48 2.04
N PRO A 129 15.32 -4.39 1.16
CA PRO A 129 15.17 -5.81 1.38
C PRO A 129 16.12 -6.29 2.48
N TYR A 130 15.66 -7.17 3.35
CA TYR A 130 16.51 -7.92 4.25
C TYR A 130 16.75 -9.32 3.65
N LYS A 131 17.77 -9.41 2.79
CA LYS A 131 18.02 -10.60 1.95
C LYS A 131 18.19 -11.88 2.75
N GLU A 132 18.85 -11.82 3.91
CA GLU A 132 19.10 -12.99 4.77
C GLU A 132 17.84 -13.60 5.38
N LYS A 133 16.75 -12.84 5.45
CA LYS A 133 15.48 -13.26 6.05
C LYS A 133 14.32 -13.37 5.06
N ASN A 134 14.56 -13.15 3.77
CA ASN A 134 13.55 -13.18 2.71
C ASN A 134 12.34 -12.27 2.94
N HIS A 135 12.53 -11.16 3.68
CA HIS A 135 11.51 -10.16 3.97
C HIS A 135 12.01 -8.75 3.62
N GLY A 136 11.09 -7.78 3.54
CA GLY A 136 11.47 -6.38 3.66
C GLY A 136 11.95 -6.07 5.08
N LEU A 137 12.83 -5.10 5.21
CA LEU A 137 13.36 -4.70 6.52
C LEU A 137 12.22 -4.25 7.46
N PHE A 138 11.24 -3.52 6.94
CA PHE A 138 10.05 -3.11 7.68
C PHE A 138 9.28 -4.31 8.22
N THR A 139 8.94 -5.27 7.36
CA THR A 139 8.24 -6.50 7.74
C THR A 139 9.02 -7.30 8.78
N TYR A 140 10.33 -7.42 8.62
CA TYR A 140 11.17 -8.12 9.59
C TYR A 140 11.05 -7.51 10.98
N TYR A 141 11.21 -6.18 11.10
CA TYR A 141 11.11 -5.52 12.42
C TYR A 141 9.68 -5.48 12.97
N LEU A 142 8.66 -5.40 12.11
CA LEU A 142 7.27 -5.49 12.52
C LEU A 142 6.94 -6.85 13.17
N LEU A 143 7.54 -7.95 12.65
CA LEU A 143 7.31 -9.31 13.14
C LEU A 143 8.28 -9.74 14.24
N LYS A 144 9.35 -9.00 14.47
CA LYS A 144 10.33 -9.30 15.51
C LYS A 144 9.76 -8.92 16.87
N LYS A 145 9.47 -9.95 17.66
CA LYS A 145 9.08 -9.80 19.09
C LYS A 145 10.27 -9.43 19.95
#